data_8ecb4695dc213447f10496b1f36f896f
#
_entry.id   8ecb4695dc213447f10496b1f36f896f
#
_cell.length_a   1.000
_cell.length_b   1.000
_cell.length_c   1.000
_cell.angle_alpha   90.00
_cell.angle_beta   90.00
_cell.angle_gamma   90.00
#
_symmetry.space_group_name_H-M   'P 1'
#
loop_
_entity.id
_entity.type
_entity.pdbx_description
1 polymer ?
#
loop_
_entity_poly.entity_id
_entity_poly.type
_entity_poly.pdbx_seq_one_letter_code
_entity_poly.pdbx_strand_id
1 'polypeptide(L)'
;MTSTAEATSSQTETDPAAATSELPTEEEQPVTAEQTEEPVIVPGSAKTVFKPGVWRGEDSYFFFHEDNSGQLLSFENGMGVGFQVEQPADDGTVTFHMGAADNNSVFALSDVSEDSFTLTTDDGQTDTLVYVCEGDDNTFRFYTDEELQQIALNYYQAQTGYAPQYSGIKSNNDGTATIQLFDQVDDHNSTSAWYTIDRVTLKGTEDMLNEEVDMSEFAQ
;
A
#
# COMPACT_ATOMS: atom_id res chain seq x y z
N MET A 1 18.07 54.12 -17.64
CA MET A 1 17.81 55.15 -16.62
C MET A 1 17.46 54.35 -15.37
N THR A 2 18.51 53.91 -14.57
CA THR A 2 19.08 54.64 -13.42
C THR A 2 17.97 55.05 -12.41
N SER A 3 17.92 54.51 -11.18
CA SER A 3 18.75 54.80 -10.01
C SER A 3 18.23 54.00 -8.84
N THR A 4 18.87 53.19 -8.07
CA THR A 4 19.87 53.38 -7.00
C THR A 4 19.44 54.36 -5.87
N ALA A 5 19.43 53.82 -4.64
CA ALA A 5 19.94 54.35 -3.37
C ALA A 5 19.34 53.51 -2.20
N GLU A 6 20.13 52.72 -1.46
CA GLU A 6 21.08 53.01 -0.35
C GLU A 6 20.44 53.74 0.84
N ALA A 7 20.49 53.11 1.95
CA ALA A 7 21.36 53.02 3.15
C ALA A 7 20.71 53.80 4.32
N THR A 8 20.76 53.43 5.59
CA THR A 8 21.85 53.50 6.56
C THR A 8 21.34 53.17 7.95
N SER A 9 21.87 52.20 8.65
CA SER A 9 22.61 52.26 9.93
C SER A 9 22.09 53.13 11.06
N SER A 10 21.95 52.57 12.26
CA SER A 10 22.58 53.09 13.50
C SER A 10 22.56 52.09 14.64
N GLN A 11 23.73 51.86 15.17
CA GLN A 11 24.08 51.24 16.44
C GLN A 11 23.68 52.14 17.60
N THR A 12 23.42 51.55 18.79
CA THR A 12 23.91 52.10 20.04
C THR A 12 24.14 50.99 21.04
N GLU A 13 25.38 50.86 21.45
CA GLU A 13 25.88 50.17 22.66
C GLU A 13 25.28 50.76 23.95
N THR A 14 25.14 49.94 24.96
CA THR A 14 25.68 50.23 26.31
C THR A 14 25.66 48.96 27.18
N ASP A 15 26.82 48.54 27.62
CA ASP A 15 27.17 47.69 28.78
C ASP A 15 27.53 48.69 29.93
N PRO A 16 27.79 48.33 31.23
CA PRO A 16 27.94 47.06 31.91
C PRO A 16 27.31 47.00 33.33
N ALA A 17 27.32 45.85 34.00
CA ALA A 17 27.85 45.67 35.34
C ALA A 17 27.53 44.28 35.92
N ALA A 18 28.57 43.54 36.12
CA ALA A 18 29.05 42.70 37.19
C ALA A 18 28.08 42.28 38.30
N ALA A 19 28.03 40.95 38.61
CA ALA A 19 28.47 40.36 39.85
C ALA A 19 28.13 38.85 39.95
N THR A 20 29.20 38.06 40.20
CA THR A 20 29.35 37.02 41.20
C THR A 20 28.63 35.68 41.03
N SER A 21 29.47 34.69 40.65
CA SER A 21 29.72 33.40 41.30
C SER A 21 28.56 32.64 41.96
N GLU A 22 28.25 31.52 41.39
CA GLU A 22 28.30 30.22 42.13
C GLU A 22 28.16 29.07 41.15
N LEU A 23 29.10 28.13 41.23
CA LEU A 23 29.07 26.83 40.58
C LEU A 23 28.09 25.92 41.33
N PRO A 24 27.24 25.18 40.68
CA PRO A 24 26.81 23.88 41.17
C PRO A 24 27.27 22.78 40.24
N THR A 25 28.07 21.91 40.79
CA THR A 25 28.11 20.46 40.69
C THR A 25 27.54 19.85 39.39
N GLU A 26 28.46 19.27 38.68
CA GLU A 26 28.26 18.31 37.58
C GLU A 26 27.42 17.11 38.09
N GLU A 27 26.14 17.07 37.81
CA GLU A 27 25.35 15.85 37.86
C GLU A 27 25.55 15.10 36.53
N GLU A 28 26.23 13.97 36.63
CA GLU A 28 26.31 12.97 35.58
C GLU A 28 24.88 12.55 35.16
N GLN A 29 24.45 12.98 33.97
CA GLN A 29 23.29 12.35 33.30
C GLN A 29 23.69 10.93 32.89
N PRO A 30 22.87 9.92 33.20
CA PRO A 30 23.09 8.59 32.69
C PRO A 30 22.97 8.60 31.17
N VAL A 31 24.01 8.12 30.51
CA VAL A 31 24.03 7.80 29.10
C VAL A 31 22.87 6.83 28.85
N THR A 32 21.81 7.33 28.22
CA THR A 32 20.71 6.48 27.74
C THR A 32 21.32 5.52 26.73
N ALA A 33 21.40 4.26 27.11
CA ALA A 33 21.72 3.17 26.19
C ALA A 33 20.75 3.28 25.00
N GLU A 34 21.32 3.39 23.82
CA GLU A 34 20.64 3.21 22.57
C GLU A 34 19.96 1.85 22.63
N GLN A 35 18.65 1.84 22.89
CA GLN A 35 17.84 0.64 22.74
C GLN A 35 17.86 0.32 21.25
N THR A 36 18.61 -0.72 20.91
CA THR A 36 18.40 -1.44 19.66
C THR A 36 16.97 -1.95 19.75
N GLU A 37 16.05 -1.31 19.04
CA GLU A 37 14.68 -1.79 18.90
C GLU A 37 14.77 -3.16 18.21
N GLU A 38 14.50 -4.22 18.97
CA GLU A 38 14.27 -5.53 18.40
C GLU A 38 13.11 -5.41 17.41
N PRO A 39 13.17 -6.07 16.24
CA PRO A 39 12.08 -6.01 15.25
C PRO A 39 10.79 -6.45 15.93
N VAL A 40 9.85 -5.52 16.02
CA VAL A 40 8.51 -5.78 16.55
C VAL A 40 7.81 -6.66 15.50
N ILE A 41 7.76 -7.98 15.77
CA ILE A 41 6.89 -8.89 15.01
C ILE A 41 5.47 -8.45 15.30
N VAL A 42 4.76 -8.05 14.24
CA VAL A 42 3.38 -7.55 14.36
C VAL A 42 2.50 -8.67 14.92
N PRO A 43 1.88 -8.49 16.09
CA PRO A 43 1.05 -9.53 16.67
C PRO A 43 -0.29 -9.59 15.94
N GLY A 44 -0.43 -10.43 14.93
CA GLY A 44 -1.62 -11.25 14.81
C GLY A 44 -1.78 -12.07 16.10
N SER A 45 -2.90 -12.69 16.37
CA SER A 45 -3.08 -13.52 17.57
C SER A 45 -1.79 -14.34 17.80
N ALA A 46 -1.46 -14.72 19.05
CA ALA A 46 -0.18 -15.36 19.44
C ALA A 46 0.23 -16.62 18.61
N LYS A 47 -0.39 -16.88 17.48
CA LYS A 47 -0.18 -18.00 16.56
C LYS A 47 0.07 -17.58 15.11
N THR A 48 -0.23 -16.36 14.69
CA THR A 48 -0.03 -15.90 13.32
C THR A 48 1.32 -15.21 13.15
N VAL A 49 1.99 -15.47 12.03
CA VAL A 49 3.27 -14.80 11.68
C VAL A 49 2.99 -13.39 11.20
N PHE A 50 1.99 -13.26 10.31
CA PHE A 50 1.55 -11.99 9.77
C PHE A 50 0.10 -11.71 10.16
N LYS A 51 -0.27 -10.43 10.23
CA LYS A 51 -1.65 -9.98 10.44
C LYS A 51 -2.54 -10.57 9.34
N PRO A 52 -3.60 -11.31 9.69
CA PRO A 52 -4.53 -11.85 8.69
C PRO A 52 -5.20 -10.74 7.88
N GLY A 53 -5.44 -11.00 6.60
CA GLY A 53 -6.07 -10.06 5.69
C GLY A 53 -5.35 -9.96 4.35
N VAL A 54 -5.67 -8.89 3.62
CA VAL A 54 -5.16 -8.60 2.28
C VAL A 54 -3.95 -7.69 2.38
N TRP A 55 -2.86 -8.10 1.74
CA TRP A 55 -1.61 -7.36 1.64
C TRP A 55 -1.24 -7.17 0.17
N ARG A 56 -0.66 -6.04 -0.15
CA ARG A 56 -0.22 -5.69 -1.50
C ARG A 56 1.30 -5.62 -1.55
N GLY A 57 1.91 -6.45 -2.38
CA GLY A 57 3.29 -6.37 -2.80
C GLY A 57 3.48 -5.58 -4.09
N GLU A 58 4.65 -5.66 -4.70
CA GLU A 58 4.98 -4.94 -5.93
C GLU A 58 4.18 -5.46 -7.14
N ASP A 59 4.05 -6.78 -7.27
CA ASP A 59 3.42 -7.43 -8.43
C ASP A 59 2.32 -8.43 -8.07
N SER A 60 1.94 -8.52 -6.79
CA SER A 60 1.04 -9.54 -6.27
C SER A 60 0.24 -9.06 -5.06
N TYR A 61 -0.96 -9.62 -4.88
CA TYR A 61 -1.64 -9.61 -3.60
C TYR A 61 -1.31 -10.87 -2.81
N PHE A 62 -1.19 -10.71 -1.49
CA PHE A 62 -1.07 -11.80 -0.53
C PHE A 62 -2.28 -11.80 0.39
N PHE A 63 -2.90 -12.94 0.55
CA PHE A 63 -3.97 -13.16 1.51
C PHE A 63 -3.41 -14.03 2.62
N PHE A 64 -3.29 -13.50 3.85
CA PHE A 64 -2.85 -14.26 5.01
C PHE A 64 -4.04 -14.65 5.87
N HIS A 65 -4.10 -15.92 6.27
CA HIS A 65 -5.12 -16.47 7.14
C HIS A 65 -4.61 -16.63 8.57
N GLU A 66 -5.52 -16.87 9.53
CA GLU A 66 -5.18 -17.03 10.95
C GLU A 66 -4.35 -18.28 11.25
N ASP A 67 -4.31 -19.27 10.35
CA ASP A 67 -3.57 -20.52 10.49
C ASP A 67 -2.20 -20.49 9.80
N ASN A 68 -1.72 -19.30 9.40
CA ASN A 68 -0.50 -19.05 8.61
C ASN A 68 -0.55 -19.64 7.19
N SER A 69 -1.67 -20.14 6.73
CA SER A 69 -1.89 -20.40 5.31
C SER A 69 -2.17 -19.09 4.58
N GLY A 70 -2.13 -19.15 3.26
CA GLY A 70 -2.51 -18.01 2.45
C GLY A 70 -2.50 -18.30 0.97
N GLN A 71 -2.77 -17.27 0.20
CA GLN A 71 -2.74 -17.28 -1.25
C GLN A 71 -2.04 -16.03 -1.78
N LEU A 72 -1.16 -16.23 -2.77
CA LEU A 72 -0.58 -15.15 -3.57
C LEU A 72 -1.34 -15.08 -4.89
N LEU A 73 -1.77 -13.90 -5.31
CA LEU A 73 -2.40 -13.64 -6.60
C LEU A 73 -1.56 -12.67 -7.41
N SER A 74 -1.10 -13.09 -8.59
CA SER A 74 -0.35 -12.22 -9.51
C SER A 74 -1.24 -11.13 -10.12
N PHE A 75 -0.74 -9.89 -10.20
CA PHE A 75 -1.42 -8.78 -10.88
C PHE A 75 -1.56 -9.01 -12.39
N GLU A 76 -0.62 -9.73 -12.99
CA GLU A 76 -0.60 -9.94 -14.43
C GLU A 76 -1.82 -10.71 -14.94
N ASN A 77 -2.24 -11.75 -14.22
CA ASN A 77 -3.22 -12.70 -14.72
C ASN A 77 -4.20 -13.24 -13.67
N GLY A 78 -4.12 -12.77 -12.42
CA GLY A 78 -4.94 -13.26 -11.31
C GLY A 78 -4.71 -14.73 -10.95
N MET A 79 -3.65 -15.35 -11.48
CA MET A 79 -3.33 -16.73 -11.10
C MET A 79 -2.75 -16.76 -9.71
N GLY A 80 -3.24 -17.68 -8.90
CA GLY A 80 -2.89 -17.83 -7.51
C GLY A 80 -2.07 -19.04 -7.20
N VAL A 81 -1.23 -18.93 -6.17
CA VAL A 81 -0.50 -20.04 -5.55
C VAL A 81 -0.79 -20.00 -4.05
N GLY A 82 -1.31 -21.11 -3.54
CA GLY A 82 -1.46 -21.29 -2.08
C GLY A 82 -0.09 -21.42 -1.41
N PHE A 83 0.02 -20.94 -0.19
CA PHE A 83 1.23 -21.10 0.61
C PHE A 83 0.92 -21.41 2.08
N GLN A 84 1.94 -21.87 2.81
CA GLN A 84 1.99 -22.00 4.24
C GLN A 84 3.22 -21.29 4.78
N VAL A 85 3.10 -20.46 5.80
CA VAL A 85 4.22 -19.73 6.40
C VAL A 85 4.64 -20.42 7.69
N GLU A 86 5.95 -20.68 7.83
CA GLU A 86 6.53 -21.11 9.11
C GLU A 86 6.81 -19.94 10.03
N GLN A 87 6.89 -20.22 11.34
CA GLN A 87 7.32 -19.23 12.32
C GLN A 87 8.73 -18.72 11.98
N PRO A 88 9.02 -17.41 12.11
CA PRO A 88 10.33 -16.88 11.82
C PRO A 88 11.41 -17.59 12.64
N ALA A 89 12.53 -17.86 11.99
CA ALA A 89 13.71 -18.42 12.64
C ALA A 89 14.44 -17.36 13.50
N ASP A 90 15.32 -17.81 14.38
CA ASP A 90 16.11 -16.93 15.26
C ASP A 90 17.04 -15.96 14.50
N ASP A 91 17.33 -16.25 13.23
CA ASP A 91 18.15 -15.41 12.35
C ASP A 91 17.31 -14.33 11.59
N GLY A 92 16.01 -14.25 11.87
CA GLY A 92 15.13 -13.29 11.24
C GLY A 92 14.64 -13.70 9.85
N THR A 93 14.84 -14.97 9.46
CA THR A 93 14.27 -15.48 8.20
C THR A 93 12.88 -16.07 8.40
N VAL A 94 12.07 -16.04 7.34
CA VAL A 94 10.74 -16.65 7.27
C VAL A 94 10.66 -17.56 6.05
N THR A 95 10.04 -18.73 6.19
CA THR A 95 9.89 -19.71 5.12
C THR A 95 8.45 -19.78 4.64
N PHE A 96 8.27 -19.66 3.34
CA PHE A 96 7.01 -19.90 2.64
C PHE A 96 7.08 -21.23 1.90
N HIS A 97 6.18 -22.14 2.22
CA HIS A 97 5.96 -23.36 1.48
C HIS A 97 4.95 -23.10 0.37
N MET A 98 5.40 -22.92 -0.87
CA MET A 98 4.57 -22.49 -1.99
C MET A 98 4.01 -23.72 -2.74
N GLY A 99 2.69 -23.82 -2.87
CA GLY A 99 2.01 -24.81 -3.70
C GLY A 99 2.30 -26.27 -3.31
N ALA A 100 3.00 -27.01 -4.18
CA ALA A 100 3.33 -28.41 -3.95
C ALA A 100 4.55 -28.58 -3.02
N ALA A 101 4.60 -29.69 -2.32
CA ALA A 101 5.34 -29.99 -1.09
C ALA A 101 6.86 -29.72 -1.01
N ASP A 102 7.55 -29.38 -2.08
CA ASP A 102 9.02 -29.19 -2.09
C ASP A 102 9.45 -27.81 -2.64
N ASN A 103 8.52 -26.87 -2.78
CA ASN A 103 8.82 -25.54 -3.27
C ASN A 103 8.83 -24.54 -2.11
N ASN A 104 9.99 -24.39 -1.47
CA ASN A 104 10.18 -23.51 -0.33
C ASN A 104 10.90 -22.25 -0.79
N SER A 105 10.35 -21.09 -0.39
CA SER A 105 11.01 -19.81 -0.54
C SER A 105 11.37 -19.28 0.84
N VAL A 106 12.65 -18.95 1.05
CA VAL A 106 13.16 -18.39 2.30
C VAL A 106 13.44 -16.90 2.07
N PHE A 107 12.94 -16.06 2.94
CA PHE A 107 13.11 -14.61 2.88
C PHE A 107 13.72 -14.10 4.17
N ALA A 108 14.62 -13.12 4.08
CA ALA A 108 14.95 -12.29 5.23
C ALA A 108 13.80 -11.29 5.44
N LEU A 109 13.35 -11.18 6.69
CA LEU A 109 12.26 -10.28 7.09
C LEU A 109 12.85 -9.01 7.69
N SER A 110 12.45 -7.85 7.20
CA SER A 110 12.88 -6.54 7.70
C SER A 110 11.77 -5.50 7.68
N ASP A 111 12.02 -4.33 8.25
CA ASP A 111 11.11 -3.16 8.28
C ASP A 111 9.69 -3.49 8.73
N VAL A 112 9.58 -4.36 9.73
CA VAL A 112 8.29 -4.88 10.21
C VAL A 112 7.56 -3.82 11.02
N SER A 113 6.33 -3.53 10.62
CA SER A 113 5.39 -2.66 11.32
C SER A 113 4.00 -3.33 11.39
N GLU A 114 3.01 -2.64 11.94
CA GLU A 114 1.63 -3.16 11.99
C GLU A 114 1.02 -3.34 10.60
N ASP A 115 1.39 -2.48 9.65
CA ASP A 115 0.77 -2.41 8.33
C ASP A 115 1.78 -2.54 7.17
N SER A 116 3.04 -2.89 7.45
CA SER A 116 4.03 -3.17 6.41
C SER A 116 5.17 -4.05 6.88
N PHE A 117 5.77 -4.79 5.96
CA PHE A 117 7.03 -5.51 6.15
C PHE A 117 7.72 -5.73 4.79
N THR A 118 9.02 -6.00 4.83
CA THR A 118 9.82 -6.26 3.62
C THR A 118 10.35 -7.68 3.65
N LEU A 119 10.13 -8.41 2.56
CA LEU A 119 10.69 -9.72 2.27
C LEU A 119 11.89 -9.54 1.33
N THR A 120 13.03 -10.12 1.67
CA THR A 120 14.23 -10.09 0.82
C THR A 120 14.66 -11.51 0.50
N THR A 121 14.81 -11.82 -0.78
CA THR A 121 15.31 -13.11 -1.26
C THR A 121 16.83 -13.21 -1.06
N ASP A 122 17.39 -14.41 -1.21
CA ASP A 122 18.84 -14.67 -1.08
C ASP A 122 19.67 -13.99 -2.18
N ASP A 123 19.07 -13.69 -3.33
CA ASP A 123 19.69 -12.91 -4.42
C ASP A 123 19.52 -11.38 -4.25
N GLY A 124 18.90 -10.95 -3.15
CA GLY A 124 18.76 -9.55 -2.76
C GLY A 124 17.59 -8.80 -3.40
N GLN A 125 16.65 -9.50 -4.03
CA GLN A 125 15.40 -8.87 -4.47
C GLN A 125 14.52 -8.61 -3.26
N THR A 126 13.85 -7.47 -3.24
CA THR A 126 12.98 -7.06 -2.14
C THR A 126 11.56 -6.87 -2.62
N ASP A 127 10.60 -7.29 -1.80
CA ASP A 127 9.18 -6.98 -1.95
C ASP A 127 8.65 -6.42 -0.63
N THR A 128 8.13 -5.20 -0.66
CA THR A 128 7.53 -4.58 0.51
C THR A 128 6.03 -4.74 0.47
N LEU A 129 5.52 -5.54 1.40
CA LEU A 129 4.10 -5.76 1.53
C LEU A 129 3.47 -4.70 2.44
N VAL A 130 2.36 -4.13 1.96
CA VAL A 130 1.56 -3.14 2.68
C VAL A 130 0.17 -3.70 2.91
N TYR A 131 -0.32 -3.59 4.15
CA TYR A 131 -1.66 -4.03 4.53
C TYR A 131 -2.73 -3.18 3.84
N VAL A 132 -3.71 -3.85 3.24
CA VAL A 132 -4.82 -3.19 2.51
C VAL A 132 -6.08 -3.16 3.36
N CYS A 133 -6.54 -4.32 3.82
CA CYS A 133 -7.77 -4.44 4.61
C CYS A 133 -7.93 -5.84 5.22
N GLU A 134 -8.89 -5.97 6.13
CA GLU A 134 -9.36 -7.27 6.60
C GLU A 134 -10.08 -8.00 5.46
N GLY A 135 -9.95 -9.32 5.41
CA GLY A 135 -10.60 -10.19 4.45
C GLY A 135 -9.78 -11.42 4.13
N ASP A 136 -10.37 -12.30 3.35
CA ASP A 136 -9.76 -13.52 2.85
C ASP A 136 -10.11 -13.71 1.36
N ASP A 137 -9.61 -14.79 0.75
CA ASP A 137 -9.88 -15.18 -0.63
C ASP A 137 -11.35 -15.51 -0.93
N ASN A 138 -12.21 -15.63 0.09
CA ASN A 138 -13.66 -15.74 -0.09
C ASN A 138 -14.34 -14.36 -0.16
N THR A 139 -13.75 -13.35 0.47
CA THR A 139 -14.27 -11.98 0.52
C THR A 139 -13.68 -11.12 -0.59
N PHE A 140 -12.38 -11.28 -0.83
CA PHE A 140 -11.63 -10.54 -1.85
C PHE A 140 -11.08 -11.51 -2.89
N ARG A 141 -11.50 -11.34 -4.12
CA ARG A 141 -11.05 -12.11 -5.27
C ARG A 141 -10.55 -11.16 -6.37
N PHE A 142 -9.80 -11.72 -7.28
CA PHE A 142 -9.35 -10.99 -8.46
C PHE A 142 -10.49 -10.94 -9.50
N TYR A 143 -11.05 -9.77 -9.73
CA TYR A 143 -12.16 -9.58 -10.67
C TYR A 143 -11.68 -9.61 -12.11
N THR A 144 -12.41 -10.32 -12.97
CA THR A 144 -12.13 -10.38 -14.41
C THR A 144 -12.46 -9.07 -15.11
N ASP A 145 -12.01 -8.92 -16.35
CA ASP A 145 -12.29 -7.73 -17.18
C ASP A 145 -13.79 -7.54 -17.38
N GLU A 146 -14.52 -8.60 -17.66
CA GLU A 146 -15.97 -8.57 -17.87
C GLU A 146 -16.73 -8.16 -16.60
N GLU A 147 -16.30 -8.68 -15.45
CA GLU A 147 -16.91 -8.32 -14.17
C GLU A 147 -16.67 -6.85 -13.84
N LEU A 148 -15.43 -6.36 -13.99
CA LEU A 148 -15.09 -4.95 -13.74
C LEU A 148 -15.86 -4.01 -14.66
N GLN A 149 -16.01 -4.34 -15.94
CA GLN A 149 -16.81 -3.55 -16.87
C GLN A 149 -18.28 -3.48 -16.42
N GLN A 150 -18.85 -4.60 -16.00
CA GLN A 150 -20.24 -4.63 -15.54
C GLN A 150 -20.42 -3.87 -14.23
N ILE A 151 -19.49 -4.01 -13.29
CA ILE A 151 -19.48 -3.27 -12.01
C ILE A 151 -19.41 -1.76 -12.27
N ALA A 152 -18.51 -1.31 -13.16
CA ALA A 152 -18.37 0.11 -13.50
C ALA A 152 -19.64 0.68 -14.18
N LEU A 153 -20.28 -0.10 -15.06
CA LEU A 153 -21.57 0.29 -15.68
C LEU A 153 -22.67 0.44 -14.63
N ASN A 154 -22.80 -0.53 -13.71
CA ASN A 154 -23.80 -0.50 -12.65
C ASN A 154 -23.55 0.69 -11.69
N TYR A 155 -22.30 0.92 -11.30
CA TYR A 155 -21.89 2.06 -10.48
C TYR A 155 -22.27 3.38 -11.16
N TYR A 156 -21.85 3.59 -12.41
CA TYR A 156 -22.15 4.82 -13.15
C TYR A 156 -23.66 5.07 -13.29
N GLN A 157 -24.42 4.02 -13.62
CA GLN A 157 -25.88 4.10 -13.73
C GLN A 157 -26.53 4.49 -12.40
N ALA A 158 -26.06 3.95 -11.28
CA ALA A 158 -26.58 4.29 -9.95
C ALA A 158 -26.31 5.76 -9.59
N GLN A 159 -25.14 6.28 -9.96
CA GLN A 159 -24.74 7.67 -9.66
C GLN A 159 -25.46 8.69 -10.55
N THR A 160 -25.65 8.38 -11.83
CA THR A 160 -26.11 9.35 -12.84
C THR A 160 -27.55 9.13 -13.35
N GLY A 161 -28.09 7.94 -13.13
CA GLY A 161 -29.36 7.51 -13.74
C GLY A 161 -29.25 7.12 -15.21
N TYR A 162 -28.04 7.14 -15.79
CA TYR A 162 -27.77 6.86 -17.19
C TYR A 162 -26.82 5.66 -17.34
N ALA A 163 -27.07 4.81 -18.34
CA ALA A 163 -26.23 3.66 -18.66
C ALA A 163 -25.59 3.85 -20.05
N PRO A 164 -24.26 4.08 -20.13
CA PRO A 164 -23.53 4.09 -21.41
C PRO A 164 -23.64 2.74 -22.13
N GLN A 165 -23.65 2.78 -23.47
CA GLN A 165 -23.88 1.57 -24.29
C GLN A 165 -22.66 0.64 -24.33
N TYR A 166 -21.47 1.18 -24.15
CA TYR A 166 -20.21 0.46 -24.33
C TYR A 166 -19.26 0.69 -23.17
N SER A 167 -18.40 -0.30 -22.95
CA SER A 167 -17.26 -0.21 -22.06
C SER A 167 -16.01 -0.77 -22.73
N GLY A 168 -14.88 -0.14 -22.49
CA GLY A 168 -13.54 -0.63 -22.83
C GLY A 168 -12.72 -0.82 -21.55
N ILE A 169 -11.82 -1.79 -21.53
CA ILE A 169 -10.96 -2.04 -20.37
C ILE A 169 -9.53 -2.32 -20.81
N LYS A 170 -8.59 -1.89 -19.97
CA LYS A 170 -7.17 -2.17 -20.11
C LYS A 170 -6.62 -2.54 -18.73
N SER A 171 -5.99 -3.72 -18.61
CA SER A 171 -5.25 -4.11 -17.43
C SER A 171 -3.97 -3.30 -17.30
N ASN A 172 -3.67 -2.88 -16.08
CA ASN A 172 -2.41 -2.25 -15.70
C ASN A 172 -1.52 -3.28 -14.97
N ASN A 173 -0.20 -3.06 -14.98
CA ASN A 173 0.73 -4.01 -14.36
C ASN A 173 0.81 -3.89 -12.82
N ASP A 174 0.02 -3.01 -12.24
CA ASP A 174 -0.01 -2.71 -10.80
C ASP A 174 -1.26 -3.26 -10.09
N GLY A 175 -1.96 -4.21 -10.69
CA GLY A 175 -3.18 -4.81 -10.14
C GLY A 175 -4.43 -3.97 -10.33
N THR A 176 -4.34 -2.83 -11.03
CA THR A 176 -5.50 -2.02 -11.40
C THR A 176 -5.95 -2.30 -12.83
N ALA A 177 -7.13 -1.81 -13.17
CA ALA A 177 -7.63 -1.76 -14.54
C ALA A 177 -8.19 -0.37 -14.84
N THR A 178 -7.89 0.14 -16.04
CA THR A 178 -8.49 1.38 -16.55
C THR A 178 -9.70 1.04 -17.40
N ILE A 179 -10.87 1.57 -17.03
CA ILE A 179 -12.18 1.30 -17.65
C ILE A 179 -12.71 2.58 -18.26
N GLN A 180 -13.05 2.53 -19.54
CA GLN A 180 -13.74 3.60 -20.25
C GLN A 180 -15.21 3.24 -20.41
N LEU A 181 -16.10 4.14 -20.05
CA LEU A 181 -17.53 4.06 -20.38
C LEU A 181 -17.86 5.09 -21.45
N PHE A 182 -18.55 4.68 -22.54
CA PHE A 182 -18.81 5.55 -23.68
C PHE A 182 -20.05 5.16 -24.48
N ASP A 183 -20.52 6.11 -25.29
CA ASP A 183 -21.50 5.89 -26.33
C ASP A 183 -20.87 6.13 -27.69
N GLN A 184 -21.39 5.48 -28.70
CA GLN A 184 -21.03 5.77 -30.07
C GLN A 184 -22.00 6.79 -30.67
N VAL A 185 -21.45 7.95 -31.06
CA VAL A 185 -22.21 9.03 -31.71
C VAL A 185 -21.62 9.24 -33.09
N ASP A 186 -22.40 8.92 -34.12
CA ASP A 186 -21.95 8.90 -35.51
C ASP A 186 -20.70 8.02 -35.71
N ASP A 187 -19.54 8.61 -35.95
CA ASP A 187 -18.26 7.95 -36.23
C ASP A 187 -17.22 8.11 -35.08
N HIS A 188 -17.63 8.61 -33.92
CA HIS A 188 -16.75 8.82 -32.78
C HIS A 188 -17.35 8.32 -31.47
N ASN A 189 -16.48 8.06 -30.49
CA ASN A 189 -16.86 7.69 -29.12
C ASN A 189 -17.07 8.95 -28.28
N SER A 190 -18.21 9.03 -27.61
CA SER A 190 -18.50 10.02 -26.58
C SER A 190 -18.27 9.40 -25.23
N THR A 191 -17.15 9.72 -24.57
CA THR A 191 -16.79 9.17 -23.27
C THR A 191 -17.62 9.80 -22.16
N SER A 192 -18.19 8.95 -21.32
CA SER A 192 -19.00 9.31 -20.17
C SER A 192 -18.18 9.31 -18.87
N ALA A 193 -17.26 8.36 -18.72
CA ALA A 193 -16.36 8.25 -17.57
C ALA A 193 -15.10 7.47 -17.90
N TRP A 194 -14.04 7.73 -17.12
CA TRP A 194 -12.85 6.91 -17.02
C TRP A 194 -12.63 6.53 -15.56
N TYR A 195 -12.37 5.26 -15.29
CA TYR A 195 -12.06 4.76 -13.97
C TYR A 195 -10.74 4.00 -13.96
N THR A 196 -9.91 4.20 -12.94
CA THR A 196 -8.78 3.33 -12.63
C THR A 196 -9.07 2.63 -11.32
N ILE A 197 -9.35 1.32 -11.37
CA ILE A 197 -9.90 0.53 -10.26
C ILE A 197 -8.98 -0.64 -9.93
N ASP A 198 -8.71 -0.82 -8.64
CA ASP A 198 -8.03 -1.98 -8.10
C ASP A 198 -8.91 -3.23 -8.24
N ARG A 199 -8.32 -4.32 -8.78
CA ARG A 199 -9.04 -5.55 -9.16
C ARG A 199 -9.47 -6.41 -7.98
N VAL A 200 -8.99 -6.14 -6.79
CA VAL A 200 -9.35 -6.90 -5.58
C VAL A 200 -10.29 -6.09 -4.70
N THR A 201 -9.94 -4.84 -4.44
CA THR A 201 -10.69 -3.99 -3.51
C THR A 201 -11.86 -3.25 -4.15
N LEU A 202 -11.91 -3.16 -5.48
CA LEU A 202 -12.87 -2.37 -6.27
C LEU A 202 -12.86 -0.88 -5.93
N LYS A 203 -11.76 -0.39 -5.35
CA LYS A 203 -11.53 1.02 -5.06
C LYS A 203 -10.58 1.64 -6.07
N GLY A 204 -10.70 2.94 -6.26
CA GLY A 204 -9.83 3.65 -7.20
C GLY A 204 -10.26 5.08 -7.43
N THR A 205 -10.12 5.56 -8.67
CA THR A 205 -10.43 6.95 -9.05
C THR A 205 -11.36 7.01 -10.25
N GLU A 206 -12.18 8.04 -10.28
CA GLU A 206 -12.77 8.59 -11.50
C GLU A 206 -11.76 9.59 -12.06
N ASP A 207 -11.16 9.26 -13.22
CA ASP A 207 -9.94 9.94 -13.70
C ASP A 207 -10.23 11.31 -14.31
N MET A 208 -11.45 11.58 -14.80
CA MET A 208 -11.83 12.87 -15.39
C MET A 208 -12.07 13.94 -14.32
N LEU A 209 -12.59 13.52 -13.15
CA LEU A 209 -12.91 14.42 -12.05
C LEU A 209 -11.84 14.38 -10.94
N ASN A 210 -10.95 13.38 -10.99
CA ASN A 210 -9.97 13.09 -9.95
C ASN A 210 -10.63 12.85 -8.57
N GLU A 211 -11.72 12.08 -8.57
CA GLU A 211 -12.48 11.73 -7.38
C GLU A 211 -12.25 10.28 -7.00
N GLU A 212 -12.15 10.00 -5.70
CA GLU A 212 -12.07 8.63 -5.19
C GLU A 212 -13.42 7.92 -5.37
N VAL A 213 -13.39 6.66 -5.77
CA VAL A 213 -14.57 5.81 -5.94
C VAL A 213 -14.41 4.48 -5.21
N ASP A 214 -15.53 3.96 -4.71
CA ASP A 214 -15.66 2.63 -4.13
C ASP A 214 -16.84 1.92 -4.80
N MET A 215 -16.52 0.87 -5.56
CA MET A 215 -17.50 0.11 -6.34
C MET A 215 -17.84 -1.24 -5.67
N SER A 216 -17.36 -1.50 -4.45
CA SER A 216 -17.50 -2.80 -3.77
C SER A 216 -18.97 -3.22 -3.53
N GLU A 217 -19.88 -2.27 -3.33
CA GLU A 217 -21.32 -2.56 -3.18
C GLU A 217 -21.97 -3.05 -4.49
N PHE A 218 -21.32 -2.90 -5.63
CA PHE A 218 -21.81 -3.34 -6.95
C PHE A 218 -21.21 -4.68 -7.38
N ALA A 219 -20.34 -5.28 -6.59
CA ALA A 219 -19.86 -6.64 -6.76
C ALA A 219 -21.00 -7.65 -6.48
N GLN A 220 -21.29 -8.52 -7.43
CA GLN A 220 -22.32 -9.58 -7.32
C GLN A 220 -21.65 -10.95 -7.23
#